data_85831989e349c22a4e62f3fa5efaed77
#
_entry.id   85831989e349c22a4e62f3fa5efaed77
#
_cell.length_a   1.000
_cell.length_b   1.000
_cell.length_c   1.000
_cell.angle_alpha   90.00
_cell.angle_beta   90.00
_cell.angle_gamma   90.00
#
_symmetry.space_group_name_H-M   'P 1'
#
loop_
_entity.id
_entity.type
_entity.pdbx_description
1 polymer ?
#
loop_
_entity_poly.entity_id
_entity_poly.type
_entity_poly.pdbx_seq_one_letter_code
_entity_poly.pdbx_strand_id
1 'polypeptide(L)'
;GGYSNPNGPADPDFNSNHGAAIAANSGLAGYPAGTVNRHVFPNITPQGSPGTTALSRGDWAAASTEIMSQTSPVNVAAQASYDMATGILTINTETYFTANHTNAAFLHVAVVQNNVPGPQTGAAQYNPGAIISGPWSPTYNHQHMLKYLMDGAFGIELNTTTAGTFIPNTHTWIVPSTLTLPQGTTGFMPDIDPTNLAVVAFISEGPQEIITGFEADVVCIFPNSYDANVTASSAEDVVCASETDIQITFRNYGNQPLTSLDLMYDINGGFPLTYNWTGNLASGIAATVDIPNVAFTPQAFNNVNWTASNPNGQTDQNSTNNYSTSMFRHWELQGDVLMGIDAGLISIDITTDGYGNETTWEITAEDGTVVGFGGPYASNMTFNETASVGATQCFTFSLYDSYGDGMCCSNGVGSVLVQDGSGHVIFEGDPMNLQNFSEIGAYFSTGLGTGDAWECTPFGCADVGAGAGSYPSQVDCETDPTTGCYVMTSIKEIEQDIIPLTTYNVLGKEIKKLRKNTMYIRNNKKFIKF
;
A
#
# COMPACT_ATOMS: atom_id res chain seq x y z
N GLY A 1 13.05 -4.23 -17.33
CA GLY A 1 13.56 -5.36 -16.58
C GLY A 1 12.43 -6.04 -15.81
N GLY A 2 12.37 -7.35 -15.88
CA GLY A 2 11.43 -8.10 -15.09
C GLY A 2 12.02 -8.41 -13.71
N TYR A 3 11.28 -8.15 -12.66
CA TYR A 3 11.52 -8.78 -11.38
C TYR A 3 10.89 -10.17 -11.46
N SER A 4 11.70 -11.20 -11.47
CA SER A 4 11.25 -12.55 -11.84
C SER A 4 10.72 -13.39 -10.67
N ASN A 5 10.89 -12.94 -9.42
CA ASN A 5 10.48 -13.68 -8.23
C ASN A 5 10.01 -12.74 -7.12
N PRO A 6 8.75 -12.31 -7.11
CA PRO A 6 8.17 -11.66 -5.95
C PRO A 6 8.20 -12.62 -4.74
N ASN A 7 8.59 -12.13 -3.56
CA ASN A 7 8.67 -12.93 -2.34
C ASN A 7 7.29 -13.29 -1.78
N GLY A 8 6.23 -12.66 -2.30
CA GLY A 8 4.86 -12.92 -1.89
C GLY A 8 3.83 -12.10 -2.67
N PRO A 9 2.54 -12.21 -2.34
CA PRO A 9 1.47 -11.49 -3.02
C PRO A 9 1.52 -9.96 -2.82
N ALA A 10 2.26 -9.46 -1.83
CA ALA A 10 2.47 -8.04 -1.59
C ALA A 10 3.59 -7.42 -2.43
N ASP A 11 4.40 -8.22 -3.12
CA ASP A 11 5.45 -7.73 -4.01
C ASP A 11 4.93 -7.53 -5.44
N PRO A 12 5.40 -6.47 -6.16
CA PRO A 12 5.02 -6.30 -7.55
C PRO A 12 5.73 -7.32 -8.45
N ASP A 13 5.00 -7.86 -9.40
CA ASP A 13 5.56 -8.63 -10.50
C ASP A 13 5.66 -7.74 -11.75
N PHE A 14 6.88 -7.51 -12.21
CA PHE A 14 7.16 -6.68 -13.38
C PHE A 14 7.28 -7.48 -14.69
N ASN A 15 6.95 -8.76 -14.67
CA ASN A 15 6.93 -9.58 -15.87
C ASN A 15 5.79 -9.15 -16.79
N SER A 16 6.09 -8.98 -18.07
CA SER A 16 5.10 -8.73 -19.11
C SER A 16 4.91 -9.98 -19.98
N ASN A 17 3.74 -10.11 -20.61
CA ASN A 17 3.45 -11.21 -21.52
C ASN A 17 4.44 -11.31 -22.70
N HIS A 18 5.14 -10.21 -23.02
CA HIS A 18 6.12 -10.17 -24.11
C HIS A 18 7.56 -10.35 -23.61
N GLY A 19 7.82 -10.13 -22.31
CA GLY A 19 9.16 -10.16 -21.73
C GLY A 19 9.87 -11.50 -21.87
N ALA A 20 9.14 -12.60 -21.68
CA ALA A 20 9.68 -13.94 -21.81
C ALA A 20 10.18 -14.25 -23.25
N ALA A 21 9.43 -13.84 -24.28
CA ALA A 21 9.84 -14.02 -25.67
C ALA A 21 11.09 -13.19 -26.03
N ILE A 22 11.17 -11.95 -25.53
CA ILE A 22 12.35 -11.08 -25.72
C ILE A 22 13.56 -11.67 -25.01
N ALA A 23 13.41 -12.12 -23.77
CA ALA A 23 14.47 -12.72 -22.97
C ALA A 23 15.00 -14.01 -23.65
N ALA A 24 14.11 -14.89 -24.09
CA ALA A 24 14.48 -16.12 -24.81
C ALA A 24 15.27 -15.81 -26.10
N ASN A 25 14.83 -14.81 -26.87
CA ASN A 25 15.53 -14.41 -28.09
C ASN A 25 16.92 -13.79 -27.83
N SER A 26 17.14 -13.22 -26.65
CA SER A 26 18.43 -12.60 -26.29
C SER A 26 19.50 -13.58 -25.81
N GLY A 27 19.11 -14.80 -25.46
CA GLY A 27 20.01 -15.77 -24.81
C GLY A 27 20.42 -15.38 -23.41
N LEU A 28 19.51 -14.73 -22.65
CA LEU A 28 19.70 -14.33 -21.26
C LEU A 28 20.07 -15.54 -20.40
N ALA A 29 21.17 -15.44 -19.65
CA ALA A 29 21.66 -16.50 -18.76
C ALA A 29 21.58 -16.11 -17.26
N GLY A 30 21.42 -14.82 -16.94
CA GLY A 30 21.31 -14.35 -15.55
C GLY A 30 21.11 -12.84 -15.45
N TYR A 31 20.89 -12.35 -14.24
CA TYR A 31 20.65 -10.92 -13.94
C TYR A 31 21.83 -10.34 -13.14
N PRO A 32 22.19 -9.05 -13.34
CA PRO A 32 21.63 -8.11 -14.31
C PRO A 32 22.16 -8.36 -15.74
N ALA A 33 21.27 -8.27 -16.71
CA ALA A 33 21.57 -8.38 -18.12
C ALA A 33 20.84 -7.31 -18.93
N GLY A 34 21.36 -7.02 -20.12
CA GLY A 34 20.73 -6.13 -21.09
C GLY A 34 21.24 -6.41 -22.48
N THR A 35 20.52 -5.91 -23.47
CA THR A 35 20.97 -5.94 -24.88
C THR A 35 21.15 -4.50 -25.34
N VAL A 36 22.17 -4.25 -26.17
CA VAL A 36 22.34 -2.98 -26.85
C VAL A 36 21.94 -3.22 -28.31
N ASN A 37 20.88 -2.56 -28.75
CA ASN A 37 20.24 -2.73 -30.09
C ASN A 37 19.94 -4.18 -30.48
N ARG A 38 19.90 -5.11 -29.52
CA ARG A 38 19.83 -6.57 -29.78
C ARG A 38 20.87 -7.04 -30.80
N HIS A 39 22.02 -6.33 -30.85
CA HIS A 39 23.14 -6.60 -31.75
C HIS A 39 24.03 -7.71 -31.21
N VAL A 40 24.56 -8.56 -32.11
CA VAL A 40 25.57 -9.58 -31.78
C VAL A 40 26.96 -8.95 -31.94
N PHE A 41 27.62 -8.66 -30.84
CA PHE A 41 28.97 -8.05 -30.85
C PHE A 41 30.04 -9.12 -31.03
N PRO A 42 30.84 -9.09 -32.12
CA PRO A 42 31.85 -10.11 -32.36
C PRO A 42 33.01 -10.09 -31.35
N ASN A 43 33.27 -8.92 -30.73
CA ASN A 43 34.38 -8.70 -29.80
C ASN A 43 33.97 -8.61 -28.33
N ILE A 44 32.67 -8.79 -28.00
CA ILE A 44 32.13 -8.78 -26.65
C ILE A 44 31.53 -10.14 -26.36
N THR A 45 31.92 -10.75 -25.25
CA THR A 45 31.40 -12.09 -24.86
C THR A 45 29.96 -11.93 -24.34
N PRO A 46 28.95 -12.54 -24.98
CA PRO A 46 27.60 -12.53 -24.47
C PRO A 46 27.47 -13.37 -23.19
N GLN A 47 26.40 -13.13 -22.42
CA GLN A 47 26.12 -13.96 -21.23
C GLN A 47 25.74 -15.40 -21.59
N GLY A 48 25.05 -15.60 -22.69
CA GLY A 48 24.63 -16.91 -23.20
C GLY A 48 25.62 -17.52 -24.17
N SER A 49 25.10 -18.37 -25.07
CA SER A 49 25.92 -18.99 -26.12
C SER A 49 26.44 -17.93 -27.11
N PRO A 50 27.55 -18.19 -27.81
CA PRO A 50 28.03 -17.34 -28.89
C PRO A 50 26.91 -17.08 -29.92
N GLY A 51 26.80 -15.81 -30.37
CA GLY A 51 25.74 -15.36 -31.26
C GLY A 51 24.44 -14.89 -30.58
N THR A 52 24.39 -14.88 -29.25
CA THR A 52 23.30 -14.24 -28.50
C THR A 52 23.61 -12.79 -28.18
N THR A 53 22.59 -12.01 -27.73
CA THR A 53 22.67 -10.55 -27.62
C THR A 53 22.69 -10.03 -26.18
N ALA A 54 22.43 -10.90 -25.19
CA ALA A 54 22.44 -10.52 -23.79
C ALA A 54 23.86 -10.26 -23.30
N LEU A 55 24.13 -9.06 -22.77
CA LEU A 55 25.41 -8.61 -22.27
C LEU A 55 25.38 -8.36 -20.77
N SER A 56 26.52 -8.53 -20.12
CA SER A 56 26.73 -8.09 -18.75
C SER A 56 26.85 -6.58 -18.68
N ARG A 57 26.44 -5.98 -17.55
CA ARG A 57 26.44 -4.50 -17.37
C ARG A 57 27.79 -3.83 -17.60
N GLY A 58 28.91 -4.53 -17.39
CA GLY A 58 30.25 -4.01 -17.62
C GLY A 58 30.53 -3.69 -19.10
N ASP A 59 29.81 -4.34 -20.01
CA ASP A 59 30.04 -4.24 -21.46
C ASP A 59 29.11 -3.23 -22.15
N TRP A 60 28.05 -2.75 -21.47
CA TRP A 60 27.04 -1.91 -22.10
C TRP A 60 27.60 -0.59 -22.66
N ALA A 61 28.52 0.06 -21.96
CA ALA A 61 29.12 1.32 -22.42
C ALA A 61 29.92 1.13 -23.72
N ALA A 62 30.73 0.08 -23.80
CA ALA A 62 31.51 -0.24 -25.00
C ALA A 62 30.59 -0.60 -26.17
N ALA A 63 29.61 -1.47 -25.95
CA ALA A 63 28.60 -1.84 -26.93
C ALA A 63 27.82 -0.63 -27.45
N SER A 64 27.37 0.26 -26.56
CA SER A 64 26.67 1.48 -26.95
C SER A 64 27.54 2.41 -27.81
N THR A 65 28.83 2.55 -27.48
CA THR A 65 29.78 3.38 -28.28
C THR A 65 29.94 2.81 -29.69
N GLU A 66 30.01 1.48 -29.83
CA GLU A 66 30.11 0.82 -31.13
C GLU A 66 28.85 1.07 -31.98
N ILE A 67 27.66 0.87 -31.42
CA ILE A 67 26.39 1.12 -32.13
C ILE A 67 26.20 2.58 -32.53
N MET A 68 26.56 3.53 -31.64
CA MET A 68 26.43 4.95 -31.93
C MET A 68 27.32 5.42 -33.07
N SER A 69 28.35 4.65 -33.48
CA SER A 69 29.19 4.93 -34.65
C SER A 69 28.60 4.47 -35.99
N GLN A 70 27.50 3.68 -35.95
CA GLN A 70 26.87 3.14 -37.14
C GLN A 70 25.84 4.10 -37.74
N THR A 71 25.57 3.92 -39.03
CA THR A 71 24.53 4.69 -39.75
C THR A 71 23.29 3.79 -39.95
N SER A 72 22.11 4.38 -39.83
CA SER A 72 20.86 3.69 -40.15
C SER A 72 20.34 4.03 -41.52
N PRO A 73 19.87 3.06 -42.34
CA PRO A 73 19.24 3.30 -43.64
C PRO A 73 17.79 3.79 -43.51
N VAL A 74 17.26 3.86 -42.29
CA VAL A 74 15.85 4.20 -42.00
C VAL A 74 15.75 5.09 -40.79
N ASN A 75 14.81 6.01 -40.79
CA ASN A 75 14.39 6.82 -39.65
C ASN A 75 13.00 6.38 -39.22
N VAL A 76 12.74 6.51 -37.92
CA VAL A 76 11.41 6.34 -37.33
C VAL A 76 11.09 7.53 -36.44
N ALA A 77 9.84 7.97 -36.46
CA ALA A 77 9.29 8.97 -35.54
C ALA A 77 7.98 8.44 -34.96
N ALA A 78 7.59 8.96 -33.81
CA ALA A 78 6.32 8.64 -33.16
C ALA A 78 5.71 9.90 -32.52
N GLN A 79 4.38 9.91 -32.47
CA GLN A 79 3.57 10.82 -31.66
C GLN A 79 2.52 9.99 -30.93
N ALA A 80 2.33 10.26 -29.65
CA ALA A 80 1.35 9.52 -28.85
C ALA A 80 0.45 10.45 -28.07
N SER A 81 -0.83 10.12 -27.98
CA SER A 81 -1.79 10.84 -27.15
C SER A 81 -2.70 9.85 -26.41
N TYR A 82 -3.01 10.18 -25.17
CA TYR A 82 -3.92 9.42 -24.34
C TYR A 82 -5.15 10.27 -23.98
N ASP A 83 -6.32 9.81 -24.36
CA ASP A 83 -7.58 10.47 -24.04
C ASP A 83 -8.07 9.99 -22.65
N MET A 84 -8.04 10.90 -21.69
CA MET A 84 -8.40 10.63 -20.28
C MET A 84 -9.88 10.27 -20.11
N ALA A 85 -10.76 10.65 -21.06
CA ALA A 85 -12.18 10.32 -20.98
C ALA A 85 -12.49 8.89 -21.48
N THR A 86 -11.78 8.47 -22.53
CA THR A 86 -12.07 7.18 -23.19
C THR A 86 -11.07 6.08 -22.81
N GLY A 87 -9.95 6.44 -22.19
CA GLY A 87 -8.87 5.50 -21.87
C GLY A 87 -8.13 5.00 -23.11
N ILE A 88 -8.22 5.70 -24.23
CA ILE A 88 -7.61 5.28 -25.51
C ILE A 88 -6.25 5.96 -25.67
N LEU A 89 -5.21 5.14 -25.81
CA LEU A 89 -3.89 5.55 -26.30
C LEU A 89 -3.88 5.42 -27.81
N THR A 90 -3.59 6.54 -28.51
CA THR A 90 -3.40 6.60 -29.95
C THR A 90 -1.94 6.89 -30.23
N ILE A 91 -1.30 6.08 -31.07
CA ILE A 91 0.11 6.20 -31.44
C ILE A 91 0.20 6.27 -32.96
N ASN A 92 0.75 7.37 -33.47
CA ASN A 92 1.07 7.52 -34.88
C ASN A 92 2.58 7.40 -35.05
N THR A 93 3.00 6.51 -35.94
CA THR A 93 4.42 6.34 -36.29
C THR A 93 4.64 6.65 -37.76
N GLU A 94 5.83 7.17 -38.06
CA GLU A 94 6.28 7.47 -39.42
C GLU A 94 7.65 6.82 -39.62
N THR A 95 7.75 5.98 -40.65
CA THR A 95 9.01 5.33 -41.04
C THR A 95 9.44 5.88 -42.40
N TYR A 96 10.70 6.30 -42.51
CA TYR A 96 11.25 6.81 -43.77
C TYR A 96 12.60 6.17 -44.09
N PHE A 97 12.69 5.48 -45.21
CA PHE A 97 13.91 4.85 -45.72
C PHE A 97 14.77 5.88 -46.46
N THR A 98 15.96 6.17 -45.91
CA THR A 98 16.95 7.08 -46.52
C THR A 98 17.87 6.40 -47.53
N ALA A 99 17.98 5.08 -47.44
CA ALA A 99 18.71 4.22 -48.34
C ALA A 99 17.93 2.91 -48.56
N ASN A 100 18.30 2.15 -49.60
CA ASN A 100 17.74 0.82 -49.83
C ASN A 100 18.17 -0.11 -48.71
N HIS A 101 17.21 -0.86 -48.17
CA HIS A 101 17.45 -1.91 -47.20
C HIS A 101 17.00 -3.25 -47.78
N THR A 102 17.88 -4.24 -47.80
CA THR A 102 17.65 -5.50 -48.51
C THR A 102 17.08 -6.61 -47.65
N ASN A 103 17.25 -6.49 -46.32
CA ASN A 103 16.76 -7.46 -45.39
C ASN A 103 15.34 -7.12 -44.93
N ALA A 104 14.61 -8.08 -44.40
CA ALA A 104 13.29 -7.84 -43.82
C ALA A 104 13.37 -6.86 -42.64
N ALA A 105 12.59 -5.80 -42.72
CA ALA A 105 12.50 -4.80 -41.66
C ALA A 105 11.16 -4.88 -40.95
N PHE A 106 11.17 -4.67 -39.62
CA PHE A 106 9.98 -4.77 -38.79
C PHE A 106 9.83 -3.50 -37.94
N LEU A 107 8.62 -2.94 -37.91
CA LEU A 107 8.25 -1.87 -36.97
C LEU A 107 7.78 -2.48 -35.66
N HIS A 108 8.30 -1.97 -34.57
CA HIS A 108 7.87 -2.29 -33.21
C HIS A 108 7.42 -1.02 -32.52
N VAL A 109 6.35 -1.12 -31.72
CA VAL A 109 5.86 -0.02 -30.89
C VAL A 109 5.67 -0.54 -29.47
N ALA A 110 6.54 -0.10 -28.57
CA ALA A 110 6.53 -0.42 -27.15
C ALA A 110 5.89 0.70 -26.35
N VAL A 111 4.98 0.36 -25.44
CA VAL A 111 4.47 1.26 -24.42
C VAL A 111 5.23 0.95 -23.14
N VAL A 112 5.90 1.97 -22.60
CA VAL A 112 6.67 1.89 -21.36
C VAL A 112 6.11 2.87 -20.33
N GLN A 113 6.35 2.60 -19.05
CA GLN A 113 5.95 3.48 -17.96
C GLN A 113 7.16 3.87 -17.14
N ASN A 114 7.26 5.15 -16.85
CA ASN A 114 8.19 5.73 -15.90
C ASN A 114 7.59 5.80 -14.49
N ASN A 115 8.42 6.05 -13.50
CA ASN A 115 8.01 6.28 -12.11
C ASN A 115 7.20 5.13 -11.50
N VAL A 116 7.61 3.90 -11.74
CA VAL A 116 6.98 2.71 -11.15
C VAL A 116 7.73 2.34 -9.87
N PRO A 117 7.13 2.51 -8.67
CA PRO A 117 7.78 2.15 -7.43
C PRO A 117 7.83 0.63 -7.26
N GLY A 118 8.92 0.13 -6.66
CA GLY A 118 9.04 -1.29 -6.35
C GLY A 118 10.40 -1.67 -5.75
N PRO A 119 10.56 -2.91 -5.29
CA PRO A 119 11.82 -3.38 -4.74
C PRO A 119 12.89 -3.52 -5.84
N GLN A 120 14.15 -3.26 -5.50
CA GLN A 120 15.29 -3.48 -6.38
C GLN A 120 16.52 -3.93 -5.59
N THR A 121 16.92 -5.16 -5.78
CA THR A 121 18.12 -5.71 -5.16
C THR A 121 19.37 -4.90 -5.54
N GLY A 122 20.14 -4.48 -4.54
CA GLY A 122 21.37 -3.72 -4.73
C GLY A 122 21.19 -2.24 -5.11
N ALA A 123 19.97 -1.69 -5.06
CA ALA A 123 19.70 -0.30 -5.40
C ALA A 123 20.57 0.68 -4.61
N ALA A 124 20.70 0.50 -3.29
CA ALA A 124 21.51 1.36 -2.43
C ALA A 124 22.99 1.40 -2.83
N GLN A 125 23.50 0.30 -3.35
CA GLN A 125 24.90 0.19 -3.77
C GLN A 125 25.15 0.76 -5.18
N TYR A 126 24.20 0.53 -6.10
CA TYR A 126 24.47 0.76 -7.53
C TYR A 126 23.75 1.99 -8.11
N ASN A 127 22.63 2.41 -7.56
CA ASN A 127 21.90 3.60 -7.99
C ASN A 127 21.10 4.22 -6.84
N PRO A 128 21.76 4.74 -5.79
CA PRO A 128 21.07 5.31 -4.62
C PRO A 128 20.19 6.53 -4.97
N GLY A 129 20.50 7.24 -6.06
CA GLY A 129 19.72 8.40 -6.50
C GLY A 129 18.31 8.08 -7.03
N ALA A 130 18.00 6.81 -7.28
CA ALA A 130 16.68 6.37 -7.71
C ALA A 130 15.85 5.76 -6.54
N ILE A 131 16.35 5.82 -5.31
CA ILE A 131 15.62 5.39 -4.12
C ILE A 131 14.64 6.49 -3.72
N ILE A 132 13.40 6.09 -3.45
CA ILE A 132 12.31 6.95 -3.00
C ILE A 132 11.68 6.39 -1.72
N SER A 133 10.82 7.16 -1.05
CA SER A 133 9.98 6.67 0.02
C SER A 133 8.98 5.64 -0.51
N GLY A 134 8.68 4.61 0.27
CA GLY A 134 7.71 3.59 -0.11
C GLY A 134 7.80 2.33 0.76
N PRO A 135 6.94 1.35 0.51
CA PRO A 135 6.76 0.20 1.41
C PRO A 135 7.89 -0.84 1.36
N TRP A 136 8.81 -0.76 0.41
CA TRP A 136 9.94 -1.69 0.29
C TRP A 136 11.23 -1.08 0.81
N SER A 137 12.15 -1.91 1.28
CA SER A 137 13.46 -1.47 1.78
C SER A 137 14.61 -2.05 0.92
N PRO A 138 15.16 -1.29 -0.06
CA PRO A 138 14.71 0.05 -0.48
C PRO A 138 13.57 0.01 -1.51
N THR A 139 12.73 1.03 -1.53
CA THR A 139 11.84 1.31 -2.65
C THR A 139 12.62 2.04 -3.75
N TYR A 140 12.60 1.48 -4.95
CA TYR A 140 13.30 2.00 -6.13
C TYR A 140 12.29 2.56 -7.14
N ASN A 141 12.61 3.70 -7.74
CA ASN A 141 11.81 4.31 -8.80
C ASN A 141 12.23 3.77 -10.17
N HIS A 142 11.52 2.75 -10.67
CA HIS A 142 11.81 2.15 -11.97
C HIS A 142 11.37 3.05 -13.11
N GLN A 143 12.22 3.13 -14.14
CA GLN A 143 11.97 3.90 -15.36
C GLN A 143 11.88 2.95 -16.57
N HIS A 144 11.17 3.38 -17.62
CA HIS A 144 11.01 2.65 -18.90
C HIS A 144 10.56 1.20 -18.73
N MET A 145 9.64 0.97 -17.78
CA MET A 145 9.10 -0.36 -17.52
C MET A 145 8.16 -0.77 -18.65
N LEU A 146 8.49 -1.86 -19.37
CA LEU A 146 7.67 -2.34 -20.48
C LEU A 146 6.27 -2.76 -19.98
N LYS A 147 5.23 -2.11 -20.50
CA LYS A 147 3.84 -2.46 -20.24
C LYS A 147 3.24 -3.27 -21.38
N TYR A 148 3.43 -2.84 -22.63
CA TYR A 148 2.81 -3.50 -23.77
C TYR A 148 3.66 -3.36 -25.05
N LEU A 149 3.53 -4.33 -25.96
CA LEU A 149 4.01 -4.25 -27.33
C LEU A 149 2.80 -4.33 -28.27
N MET A 150 2.57 -3.27 -29.05
CA MET A 150 1.36 -3.14 -29.88
C MET A 150 1.22 -4.28 -30.88
N ASP A 151 2.35 -4.72 -31.46
CA ASP A 151 2.40 -5.72 -32.52
C ASP A 151 3.08 -7.01 -32.06
N GLY A 152 3.06 -7.28 -30.74
CA GLY A 152 3.72 -8.43 -30.15
C GLY A 152 5.25 -8.29 -30.07
N ALA A 153 5.91 -9.38 -29.66
CA ALA A 153 7.35 -9.36 -29.35
C ALA A 153 8.25 -9.10 -30.58
N PHE A 154 7.76 -9.33 -31.79
CA PHE A 154 8.55 -9.32 -33.03
C PHE A 154 8.10 -8.28 -34.06
N GLY A 155 7.10 -7.45 -33.74
CA GLY A 155 6.65 -6.34 -34.57
C GLY A 155 5.89 -6.74 -35.83
N ILE A 156 5.66 -5.76 -36.72
CA ILE A 156 5.03 -5.96 -38.05
C ILE A 156 6.04 -5.73 -39.15
N GLU A 157 6.02 -6.59 -40.18
CA GLU A 157 6.91 -6.49 -41.33
C GLU A 157 6.56 -5.28 -42.20
N LEU A 158 7.58 -4.54 -42.62
CA LEU A 158 7.49 -3.43 -43.55
C LEU A 158 7.73 -3.93 -44.99
N ASN A 159 6.66 -3.96 -45.80
CA ASN A 159 6.69 -4.57 -47.12
C ASN A 159 7.54 -3.86 -48.17
N THR A 160 7.93 -2.59 -47.93
CA THR A 160 8.70 -1.79 -48.89
C THR A 160 9.82 -1.06 -48.15
N THR A 161 11.07 -1.36 -48.50
CA THR A 161 12.28 -0.89 -47.83
C THR A 161 13.27 -0.17 -48.78
N THR A 162 12.74 0.39 -49.85
CA THR A 162 13.56 1.14 -50.84
C THR A 162 13.73 2.60 -50.40
N ALA A 163 14.85 3.22 -50.79
CA ALA A 163 15.12 4.65 -50.53
C ALA A 163 13.95 5.54 -50.99
N GLY A 164 13.58 6.51 -50.20
CA GLY A 164 12.44 7.41 -50.42
C GLY A 164 11.08 6.85 -50.01
N THR A 165 10.99 5.62 -49.55
CA THR A 165 9.72 5.05 -49.03
C THR A 165 9.35 5.69 -47.72
N PHE A 166 8.09 6.17 -47.60
CA PHE A 166 7.48 6.71 -46.41
C PHE A 166 6.28 5.82 -46.01
N ILE A 167 6.27 5.35 -44.77
CA ILE A 167 5.26 4.42 -44.26
C ILE A 167 4.68 4.97 -42.95
N PRO A 168 3.46 5.53 -42.98
CA PRO A 168 2.74 5.89 -41.76
C PRO A 168 1.99 4.68 -41.19
N ASN A 169 1.93 4.57 -39.87
CA ASN A 169 1.08 3.60 -39.16
C ASN A 169 0.37 4.28 -38.00
N THR A 170 -0.81 3.79 -37.65
CA THR A 170 -1.57 4.22 -36.49
C THR A 170 -1.97 3.01 -35.67
N HIS A 171 -1.67 3.07 -34.38
CA HIS A 171 -2.05 2.06 -33.39
C HIS A 171 -3.00 2.69 -32.38
N THR A 172 -3.96 1.92 -31.90
CA THR A 172 -4.85 2.31 -30.81
C THR A 172 -4.91 1.20 -29.78
N TRP A 173 -4.90 1.61 -28.50
CA TRP A 173 -5.00 0.67 -27.39
C TRP A 173 -5.89 1.25 -26.30
N ILE A 174 -6.92 0.50 -25.88
CA ILE A 174 -7.66 0.81 -24.66
C ILE A 174 -6.79 0.35 -23.51
N VAL A 175 -6.22 1.30 -22.79
CA VAL A 175 -5.29 1.02 -21.71
C VAL A 175 -6.08 0.52 -20.49
N PRO A 176 -5.86 -0.72 -20.03
CA PRO A 176 -6.49 -1.18 -18.81
C PRO A 176 -5.86 -0.51 -17.59
N SER A 177 -6.58 -0.42 -16.48
CA SER A 177 -6.01 0.07 -15.22
C SER A 177 -4.82 -0.78 -14.77
N THR A 178 -4.93 -2.10 -14.95
CA THR A 178 -3.89 -3.07 -14.57
C THR A 178 -3.75 -4.12 -15.67
N LEU A 179 -2.52 -4.56 -15.94
CA LEU A 179 -2.26 -5.66 -16.86
C LEU A 179 -2.49 -7.01 -16.18
N THR A 180 -2.92 -8.00 -16.97
CA THR A 180 -3.00 -9.37 -16.48
C THR A 180 -1.59 -9.94 -16.29
N LEU A 181 -1.31 -10.47 -15.11
CA LEU A 181 -0.07 -11.18 -14.82
C LEU A 181 0.08 -12.42 -15.73
N PRO A 182 1.32 -12.75 -16.15
CA PRO A 182 1.59 -14.04 -16.76
C PRO A 182 1.19 -15.20 -15.83
N GLN A 183 0.73 -16.29 -16.39
CA GLN A 183 0.29 -17.46 -15.62
C GLN A 183 1.43 -18.00 -14.73
N GLY A 184 1.13 -18.26 -13.46
CA GLY A 184 2.09 -18.84 -12.50
C GLY A 184 2.89 -17.82 -11.69
N THR A 185 2.55 -16.54 -11.75
CA THR A 185 3.15 -15.49 -10.90
C THR A 185 2.41 -15.37 -9.57
N THR A 186 3.10 -14.92 -8.52
CA THR A 186 2.56 -14.82 -7.16
C THR A 186 2.38 -13.39 -6.67
N GLY A 187 2.98 -12.41 -7.36
CA GLY A 187 2.90 -10.99 -7.02
C GLY A 187 1.65 -10.29 -7.56
N PHE A 188 1.64 -8.96 -7.50
CA PHE A 188 0.62 -8.14 -8.14
C PHE A 188 1.21 -7.34 -9.32
N MET A 189 0.39 -6.98 -10.29
CA MET A 189 0.80 -6.08 -11.37
C MET A 189 0.54 -4.64 -10.95
N PRO A 190 1.58 -3.76 -10.93
CA PRO A 190 1.37 -2.35 -10.66
C PRO A 190 0.43 -1.69 -11.66
N ASP A 191 -0.42 -0.80 -11.17
CA ASP A 191 -1.36 -0.04 -11.99
C ASP A 191 -0.64 0.76 -13.07
N ILE A 192 -1.36 0.99 -14.16
CA ILE A 192 -0.87 1.84 -15.24
C ILE A 192 -1.27 3.29 -14.94
N ASP A 193 -0.28 4.15 -14.78
CA ASP A 193 -0.48 5.60 -14.72
C ASP A 193 -0.29 6.20 -16.11
N PRO A 194 -1.37 6.62 -16.80
CA PRO A 194 -1.28 7.16 -18.15
C PRO A 194 -0.40 8.41 -18.27
N THR A 195 -0.26 9.18 -17.19
CA THR A 195 0.57 10.41 -17.16
C THR A 195 2.06 10.11 -17.10
N ASN A 196 2.43 8.87 -16.84
CA ASN A 196 3.81 8.39 -16.80
C ASN A 196 4.15 7.42 -17.95
N LEU A 197 3.27 7.33 -18.97
CA LEU A 197 3.54 6.53 -20.16
C LEU A 197 4.47 7.26 -21.13
N ALA A 198 5.30 6.47 -21.81
CA ALA A 198 6.05 6.88 -23.00
C ALA A 198 5.94 5.78 -24.06
N VAL A 199 6.21 6.13 -25.29
CA VAL A 199 6.17 5.22 -26.44
C VAL A 199 7.55 5.14 -27.07
N VAL A 200 8.06 3.92 -27.26
CA VAL A 200 9.30 3.68 -28.00
C VAL A 200 8.97 2.95 -29.30
N ALA A 201 9.10 3.68 -30.41
CA ALA A 201 9.01 3.09 -31.75
C ALA A 201 10.41 2.75 -32.25
N PHE A 202 10.60 1.55 -32.80
CA PHE A 202 11.89 1.14 -33.34
C PHE A 202 11.74 0.20 -34.52
N ILE A 203 12.76 0.20 -35.39
CA ILE A 203 12.84 -0.67 -36.55
C ILE A 203 13.90 -1.73 -36.29
N SER A 204 13.57 -2.99 -36.53
CA SER A 204 14.53 -4.09 -36.50
C SER A 204 14.77 -4.67 -37.88
N GLU A 205 15.98 -5.20 -38.08
CA GLU A 205 16.32 -6.10 -39.16
C GLU A 205 16.08 -7.53 -38.70
N GLY A 206 15.15 -8.22 -39.35
CA GLY A 206 14.67 -9.50 -38.87
C GLY A 206 14.03 -9.38 -37.46
N PRO A 207 13.87 -10.47 -36.73
CA PRO A 207 13.23 -10.46 -35.40
C PRO A 207 14.16 -9.92 -34.28
N GLN A 208 15.39 -9.56 -34.59
CA GLN A 208 16.43 -9.35 -33.57
C GLN A 208 17.04 -7.95 -33.61
N GLU A 209 17.86 -7.61 -34.61
CA GLU A 209 18.73 -6.43 -34.58
C GLU A 209 17.97 -5.12 -34.74
N ILE A 210 18.08 -4.21 -33.79
CA ILE A 210 17.45 -2.88 -33.85
C ILE A 210 18.41 -1.92 -34.58
N ILE A 211 17.92 -1.34 -35.67
CA ILE A 211 18.71 -0.44 -36.55
C ILE A 211 18.40 1.03 -36.35
N THR A 212 17.27 1.39 -35.74
CA THR A 212 16.90 2.74 -35.33
C THR A 212 15.79 2.72 -34.32
N GLY A 213 15.63 3.79 -33.54
CA GLY A 213 14.54 3.94 -32.57
C GLY A 213 14.30 5.41 -32.23
N PHE A 214 13.10 5.67 -31.74
CA PHE A 214 12.64 6.98 -31.29
C PHE A 214 11.73 6.82 -30.09
N GLU A 215 11.92 7.64 -29.07
CA GLU A 215 11.02 7.72 -27.90
C GLU A 215 10.18 8.98 -28.01
N ALA A 216 8.88 8.85 -27.73
CA ALA A 216 7.92 9.93 -27.68
C ALA A 216 7.20 9.94 -26.35
N ASP A 217 7.03 11.12 -25.77
CA ASP A 217 6.14 11.34 -24.64
C ASP A 217 4.68 11.11 -25.04
N VAL A 218 3.87 10.62 -24.10
CA VAL A 218 2.42 10.53 -24.27
C VAL A 218 1.77 11.82 -23.81
N VAL A 219 1.11 12.52 -24.74
CA VAL A 219 0.34 13.72 -24.42
C VAL A 219 -1.03 13.34 -23.89
N CYS A 220 -1.29 13.57 -22.60
CA CYS A 220 -2.61 13.36 -22.03
C CYS A 220 -3.59 14.46 -22.45
N ILE A 221 -4.74 14.07 -22.99
CA ILE A 221 -5.83 14.96 -23.41
C ILE A 221 -6.88 14.95 -22.29
N PHE A 222 -7.06 16.10 -21.64
CA PHE A 222 -8.03 16.32 -20.58
C PHE A 222 -9.27 17.00 -21.16
N PRO A 223 -10.44 16.33 -21.20
CA PRO A 223 -11.63 16.86 -21.89
C PRO A 223 -12.30 18.00 -21.12
N ASN A 224 -12.19 17.97 -19.80
CA ASN A 224 -12.83 18.91 -18.90
C ASN A 224 -11.95 20.13 -18.66
N SER A 225 -12.55 21.31 -18.45
CA SER A 225 -11.78 22.49 -18.04
C SER A 225 -11.46 22.47 -16.55
N TYR A 226 -12.40 21.98 -15.75
CA TYR A 226 -12.33 21.92 -14.29
C TYR A 226 -12.71 20.51 -13.84
N ASP A 227 -11.74 19.76 -13.35
CA ASP A 227 -11.91 18.37 -12.93
C ASP A 227 -10.74 18.03 -11.95
N ALA A 228 -11.09 17.70 -10.72
CA ALA A 228 -10.13 17.35 -9.68
C ALA A 228 -10.34 15.90 -9.26
N ASN A 229 -9.48 15.01 -9.68
CA ASN A 229 -9.54 13.59 -9.34
C ASN A 229 -8.84 13.31 -8.01
N VAL A 230 -9.54 12.73 -7.04
CA VAL A 230 -8.95 12.20 -5.81
C VAL A 230 -8.34 10.84 -6.11
N THR A 231 -7.01 10.74 -5.97
CA THR A 231 -6.26 9.55 -6.38
C THR A 231 -5.89 8.63 -5.21
N ALA A 232 -5.76 9.18 -4.01
CA ALA A 232 -5.47 8.41 -2.81
C ALA A 232 -5.90 9.16 -1.55
N SER A 233 -6.18 8.44 -0.49
CA SER A 233 -6.30 8.95 0.87
C SER A 233 -5.70 7.97 1.86
N SER A 234 -5.15 8.46 2.95
CA SER A 234 -4.61 7.64 4.03
C SER A 234 -4.87 8.28 5.39
N ALA A 235 -4.78 7.46 6.40
CA ALA A 235 -4.67 7.80 7.81
C ALA A 235 -3.68 6.80 8.44
N GLU A 236 -3.29 6.99 9.66
CA GLU A 236 -2.51 5.98 10.39
C GLU A 236 -3.30 4.67 10.49
N ASP A 237 -2.61 3.52 10.36
CA ASP A 237 -3.30 2.21 10.36
C ASP A 237 -3.98 1.92 11.71
N VAL A 238 -3.34 2.33 12.80
CA VAL A 238 -3.83 2.15 14.17
C VAL A 238 -3.58 3.42 14.97
N VAL A 239 -4.62 3.96 15.60
CA VAL A 239 -4.57 5.20 16.37
C VAL A 239 -4.97 4.93 17.81
N CYS A 240 -4.21 5.46 18.76
CA CYS A 240 -4.45 5.36 20.18
C CYS A 240 -5.27 6.53 20.74
N ALA A 241 -5.02 7.72 20.22
CA ALA A 241 -5.69 8.95 20.64
C ALA A 241 -7.09 9.11 20.01
N SER A 242 -7.82 10.12 20.45
CA SER A 242 -9.06 10.58 19.78
C SER A 242 -8.79 11.62 18.69
N GLU A 243 -7.55 11.71 18.24
CA GLU A 243 -7.06 12.57 17.14
C GLU A 243 -6.18 11.72 16.22
N THR A 244 -6.16 12.02 14.93
CA THR A 244 -5.31 11.35 13.95
C THR A 244 -4.89 12.31 12.84
N ASP A 245 -3.77 12.02 12.23
CA ASP A 245 -3.33 12.69 11.02
C ASP A 245 -3.97 12.01 9.80
N ILE A 246 -4.52 12.82 8.91
CA ILE A 246 -5.15 12.34 7.68
C ILE A 246 -4.51 12.98 6.47
N GLN A 247 -4.44 12.24 5.39
CA GLN A 247 -3.82 12.69 4.15
C GLN A 247 -4.73 12.45 2.95
N ILE A 248 -4.70 13.36 1.98
CA ILE A 248 -5.36 13.21 0.68
C ILE A 248 -4.40 13.58 -0.44
N THR A 249 -4.38 12.78 -1.48
CA THR A 249 -3.71 13.06 -2.74
C THR A 249 -4.75 13.24 -3.83
N PHE A 250 -4.67 14.34 -4.55
CA PHE A 250 -5.54 14.65 -5.68
C PHE A 250 -4.71 15.11 -6.87
N ARG A 251 -5.30 14.99 -8.06
CA ARG A 251 -4.66 15.33 -9.34
C ARG A 251 -5.57 16.28 -10.13
N ASN A 252 -4.98 17.25 -10.81
CA ASN A 252 -5.73 18.09 -11.75
C ASN A 252 -6.00 17.32 -13.05
N TYR A 253 -7.22 16.89 -13.25
CA TYR A 253 -7.71 16.28 -14.50
C TYR A 253 -8.40 17.30 -15.41
N GLY A 254 -8.43 18.59 -15.01
CA GLY A 254 -8.84 19.68 -15.88
C GLY A 254 -7.72 20.09 -16.85
N ASN A 255 -8.11 20.71 -17.98
CA ASN A 255 -7.16 21.29 -18.92
C ASN A 255 -6.73 22.74 -18.55
N GLN A 256 -7.31 23.31 -17.48
CA GLN A 256 -6.87 24.56 -16.88
C GLN A 256 -6.02 24.30 -15.63
N PRO A 257 -5.01 25.15 -15.35
CA PRO A 257 -4.27 25.05 -14.09
C PRO A 257 -5.23 25.11 -12.89
N LEU A 258 -5.10 24.15 -11.94
CA LEU A 258 -5.88 24.14 -10.71
C LEU A 258 -5.21 25.08 -9.70
N THR A 259 -5.90 26.13 -9.29
CA THR A 259 -5.39 27.16 -8.38
C THR A 259 -6.06 27.14 -7.01
N SER A 260 -7.26 26.53 -6.91
CA SER A 260 -7.96 26.32 -5.64
C SER A 260 -8.84 25.10 -5.72
N LEU A 261 -9.04 24.44 -4.56
CA LEU A 261 -9.89 23.26 -4.41
C LEU A 261 -10.43 23.19 -2.98
N ASP A 262 -11.71 22.91 -2.82
CA ASP A 262 -12.31 22.63 -1.53
C ASP A 262 -12.21 21.11 -1.27
N LEU A 263 -11.46 20.74 -0.23
CA LEU A 263 -11.32 19.37 0.25
C LEU A 263 -12.15 19.19 1.51
N MET A 264 -13.32 18.61 1.36
CA MET A 264 -14.22 18.30 2.47
C MET A 264 -13.92 16.90 3.00
N TYR A 265 -13.87 16.78 4.32
CA TYR A 265 -13.66 15.50 4.99
C TYR A 265 -14.50 15.36 6.24
N ASP A 266 -14.82 14.14 6.58
CA ASP A 266 -15.40 13.73 7.86
C ASP A 266 -14.81 12.39 8.31
N ILE A 267 -14.90 12.13 9.61
CA ILE A 267 -14.59 10.82 10.18
C ILE A 267 -15.90 10.23 10.73
N ASN A 268 -16.20 8.97 10.33
CA ASN A 268 -17.38 8.20 10.74
C ASN A 268 -18.73 8.86 10.41
N GLY A 269 -18.81 9.71 9.37
CA GLY A 269 -20.02 10.45 9.04
C GLY A 269 -20.33 11.57 10.04
N GLY A 270 -19.33 12.05 10.77
CA GLY A 270 -19.42 13.19 11.66
C GLY A 270 -19.67 14.52 10.93
N PHE A 271 -19.54 15.64 11.64
CA PHE A 271 -19.70 16.95 11.02
C PHE A 271 -18.58 17.20 10.00
N PRO A 272 -18.88 17.43 8.72
CA PRO A 272 -17.85 17.62 7.71
C PRO A 272 -17.08 18.94 7.91
N LEU A 273 -15.77 18.87 7.79
CA LEU A 273 -14.86 20.00 7.78
C LEU A 273 -14.33 20.22 6.36
N THR A 274 -13.88 21.43 6.06
CA THR A 274 -13.36 21.78 4.74
C THR A 274 -11.96 22.39 4.87
N TYR A 275 -11.02 21.83 4.14
CA TYR A 275 -9.72 22.42 3.90
C TYR A 275 -9.71 23.10 2.54
N ASN A 276 -9.46 24.42 2.50
CA ASN A 276 -9.42 25.17 1.25
C ASN A 276 -7.97 25.16 0.72
N TRP A 277 -7.69 24.27 -0.20
CA TRP A 277 -6.40 24.19 -0.84
C TRP A 277 -6.20 25.32 -1.87
N THR A 278 -5.00 25.88 -1.91
CA THR A 278 -4.59 26.85 -2.93
C THR A 278 -3.20 26.51 -3.47
N GLY A 279 -2.98 26.70 -4.75
CA GLY A 279 -1.70 26.37 -5.40
C GLY A 279 -1.68 26.78 -6.87
N ASN A 280 -0.87 26.08 -7.66
CA ASN A 280 -0.86 26.19 -9.12
C ASN A 280 -0.44 24.84 -9.71
N LEU A 281 -1.42 23.99 -9.96
CA LEU A 281 -1.22 22.61 -10.37
C LEU A 281 -1.57 22.46 -11.85
N ALA A 282 -0.58 22.21 -12.68
CA ALA A 282 -0.79 21.97 -14.11
C ALA A 282 -1.63 20.69 -14.34
N SER A 283 -2.24 20.57 -15.52
CA SER A 283 -3.00 19.37 -15.91
C SER A 283 -2.16 18.10 -15.76
N GLY A 284 -2.75 17.06 -15.17
CA GLY A 284 -2.10 15.78 -14.92
C GLY A 284 -1.18 15.76 -13.70
N ILE A 285 -0.89 16.87 -13.03
CA ILE A 285 -0.05 16.91 -11.85
C ILE A 285 -0.86 16.70 -10.58
N ALA A 286 -0.29 15.96 -9.62
CA ALA A 286 -0.87 15.68 -8.33
C ALA A 286 -0.31 16.59 -7.23
N ALA A 287 -1.11 16.77 -6.18
CA ALA A 287 -0.68 17.35 -4.91
C ALA A 287 -1.21 16.51 -3.76
N THR A 288 -0.47 16.53 -2.65
CA THR A 288 -0.86 15.87 -1.39
C THR A 288 -1.05 16.94 -0.33
N VAL A 289 -2.05 16.76 0.51
CA VAL A 289 -2.36 17.60 1.66
C VAL A 289 -2.41 16.73 2.90
N ASP A 290 -1.66 17.14 3.93
CA ASP A 290 -1.67 16.55 5.26
C ASP A 290 -2.48 17.45 6.20
N ILE A 291 -3.39 16.87 6.96
CA ILE A 291 -4.16 17.58 7.99
C ILE A 291 -3.90 16.88 9.32
N PRO A 292 -3.09 17.50 10.19
CA PRO A 292 -2.73 16.90 11.45
C PRO A 292 -3.82 17.06 12.51
N ASN A 293 -3.81 16.18 13.51
CA ASN A 293 -4.59 16.23 14.74
C ASN A 293 -6.10 16.40 14.52
N VAL A 294 -6.67 15.63 13.60
CA VAL A 294 -8.11 15.65 13.35
C VAL A 294 -8.82 14.86 14.44
N ALA A 295 -9.61 15.58 15.25
CA ALA A 295 -10.37 14.98 16.35
C ALA A 295 -11.54 14.13 15.80
N PHE A 296 -11.79 12.99 16.42
CA PHE A 296 -12.88 12.08 16.07
C PHE A 296 -13.45 11.38 17.31
N THR A 297 -14.63 10.80 17.17
CA THR A 297 -15.20 9.90 18.18
C THR A 297 -14.75 8.47 17.84
N PRO A 298 -13.91 7.84 18.69
CA PRO A 298 -13.36 6.53 18.40
C PRO A 298 -14.41 5.45 18.17
N GLN A 299 -14.17 4.62 17.16
CA GLN A 299 -14.85 3.36 16.88
C GLN A 299 -13.80 2.30 16.58
N ALA A 300 -14.10 1.01 16.72
CA ALA A 300 -13.15 -0.06 16.42
C ALA A 300 -12.55 0.07 15.01
N PHE A 301 -13.38 0.47 14.05
CA PHE A 301 -12.97 0.83 12.68
C PHE A 301 -13.51 2.21 12.38
N ASN A 302 -12.64 3.11 11.99
CA ASN A 302 -12.95 4.49 11.66
C ASN A 302 -12.75 4.71 10.17
N ASN A 303 -13.70 5.40 9.53
CA ASN A 303 -13.63 5.73 8.12
C ASN A 303 -13.42 7.23 7.96
N VAL A 304 -12.40 7.62 7.22
CA VAL A 304 -12.22 9.00 6.75
C VAL A 304 -12.83 9.09 5.35
N ASN A 305 -13.84 9.95 5.20
CA ASN A 305 -14.47 10.20 3.91
C ASN A 305 -13.96 11.54 3.37
N TRP A 306 -13.52 11.54 2.12
CA TRP A 306 -13.05 12.72 1.44
C TRP A 306 -13.91 13.05 0.22
N THR A 307 -14.15 14.33 0.00
CA THR A 307 -14.79 14.83 -1.23
C THR A 307 -14.09 16.10 -1.69
N ALA A 308 -13.58 16.10 -2.93
CA ALA A 308 -13.08 17.30 -3.58
C ALA A 308 -14.22 18.03 -4.31
N SER A 309 -14.19 19.36 -4.29
CA SER A 309 -15.22 20.19 -4.95
C SER A 309 -14.68 21.57 -5.30
N ASN A 310 -15.45 22.30 -6.12
CA ASN A 310 -15.21 23.69 -6.49
C ASN A 310 -13.79 23.95 -7.05
N PRO A 311 -13.26 23.17 -8.01
CA PRO A 311 -12.00 23.47 -8.65
C PRO A 311 -12.02 24.89 -9.26
N ASN A 312 -11.10 25.75 -8.81
CA ASN A 312 -11.05 27.18 -9.19
C ASN A 312 -12.37 27.95 -8.93
N GLY A 313 -13.16 27.52 -7.94
CA GLY A 313 -14.50 28.09 -7.67
C GLY A 313 -15.56 27.76 -8.72
N GLN A 314 -15.30 26.76 -9.57
CA GLN A 314 -16.22 26.28 -10.61
C GLN A 314 -16.80 24.91 -10.24
N THR A 315 -17.89 24.54 -10.89
CA THR A 315 -18.43 23.19 -10.77
C THR A 315 -17.45 22.19 -11.38
N ASP A 316 -17.14 21.13 -10.63
CA ASP A 316 -16.39 20.01 -11.14
C ASP A 316 -17.17 19.27 -12.22
N GLN A 317 -16.54 19.07 -13.38
CA GLN A 317 -17.20 18.53 -14.58
C GLN A 317 -17.24 16.99 -14.60
N ASN A 318 -16.57 16.34 -13.63
CA ASN A 318 -16.61 14.90 -13.45
C ASN A 318 -16.68 14.51 -11.96
N SER A 319 -17.82 14.68 -11.37
CA SER A 319 -18.02 14.39 -9.94
C SER A 319 -17.89 12.92 -9.53
N THR A 320 -17.66 12.01 -10.48
CA THR A 320 -17.53 10.57 -10.17
C THR A 320 -16.15 10.18 -9.65
N ASN A 321 -15.15 11.04 -9.81
CA ASN A 321 -13.76 10.81 -9.40
C ASN A 321 -13.32 11.69 -8.21
N ASN A 322 -14.27 12.41 -7.59
CA ASN A 322 -14.00 13.40 -6.53
C ASN A 322 -13.99 12.82 -5.12
N TYR A 323 -14.13 11.51 -4.96
CA TYR A 323 -14.34 10.87 -3.68
C TYR A 323 -13.28 9.82 -3.39
N SER A 324 -12.85 9.75 -2.12
CA SER A 324 -12.01 8.67 -1.59
C SER A 324 -12.38 8.37 -0.15
N THR A 325 -12.08 7.15 0.30
CA THR A 325 -12.15 6.75 1.70
C THR A 325 -10.87 6.06 2.11
N SER A 326 -10.45 6.31 3.35
CA SER A 326 -9.46 5.51 4.04
C SER A 326 -10.02 5.01 5.36
N MET A 327 -9.43 3.97 5.91
CA MET A 327 -9.90 3.36 7.15
C MET A 327 -8.71 3.18 8.07
N PHE A 328 -8.93 3.44 9.37
CA PHE A 328 -7.98 3.14 10.42
C PHE A 328 -8.68 2.50 11.62
N ARG A 329 -7.92 1.86 12.49
CA ARG A 329 -8.41 1.18 13.69
C ARG A 329 -8.08 1.99 14.93
N HIS A 330 -8.95 1.95 15.92
CA HIS A 330 -8.63 2.49 17.24
C HIS A 330 -8.18 1.36 18.15
N TRP A 331 -7.04 1.53 18.82
CA TRP A 331 -6.40 0.48 19.62
C TRP A 331 -7.30 -0.04 20.73
N GLU A 332 -7.93 0.84 21.47
CA GLU A 332 -8.75 0.48 22.64
C GLU A 332 -10.00 -0.36 22.31
N LEU A 333 -10.51 -0.25 21.09
CA LEU A 333 -11.78 -0.87 20.69
C LEU A 333 -11.61 -2.18 19.90
N GLN A 334 -10.39 -2.66 19.74
CA GLN A 334 -10.11 -3.90 19.01
C GLN A 334 -10.26 -5.18 19.83
N GLY A 335 -10.43 -5.07 21.13
CA GLY A 335 -10.61 -6.22 22.03
C GLY A 335 -9.32 -6.97 22.40
N ASP A 336 -8.21 -6.67 21.72
CA ASP A 336 -6.91 -7.33 21.92
C ASP A 336 -5.86 -6.38 22.53
N VAL A 337 -6.24 -5.15 22.89
CA VAL A 337 -5.37 -4.19 23.55
C VAL A 337 -5.52 -4.28 25.05
N LEU A 338 -4.41 -4.47 25.73
CA LEU A 338 -4.36 -4.49 27.18
C LEU A 338 -4.37 -3.05 27.70
N MET A 339 -5.43 -2.73 28.41
CA MET A 339 -5.66 -1.44 29.05
C MET A 339 -5.11 -1.47 30.48
N GLY A 340 -4.73 -0.30 30.95
CA GLY A 340 -4.42 -0.16 32.37
C GLY A 340 -3.07 -0.70 32.79
N ILE A 341 -2.13 -0.76 31.87
CA ILE A 341 -0.74 -1.07 32.18
C ILE A 341 -0.09 0.14 32.89
N ASP A 342 0.62 -0.12 33.98
CA ASP A 342 1.31 0.93 34.71
C ASP A 342 2.47 1.50 33.88
N ALA A 343 2.55 2.84 33.82
CA ALA A 343 3.71 3.51 33.25
C ALA A 343 4.95 3.26 34.13
N GLY A 344 6.12 3.24 33.52
CA GLY A 344 7.38 3.03 34.19
C GLY A 344 8.11 1.80 33.72
N LEU A 345 8.52 0.94 34.62
CA LEU A 345 9.33 -0.24 34.28
C LEU A 345 8.45 -1.41 33.84
N ILE A 346 8.73 -1.90 32.65
CA ILE A 346 8.20 -3.17 32.15
C ILE A 346 9.30 -4.22 32.32
N SER A 347 8.98 -5.37 32.92
CA SER A 347 9.88 -6.52 33.02
C SER A 347 9.63 -7.48 31.86
N ILE A 348 10.72 -8.00 31.29
CA ILE A 348 10.72 -8.93 30.19
C ILE A 348 11.57 -10.14 30.59
N ASP A 349 10.92 -11.25 30.95
CA ASP A 349 11.55 -12.49 31.32
C ASP A 349 11.50 -13.46 30.13
N ILE A 350 12.65 -13.81 29.59
CA ILE A 350 12.77 -14.67 28.40
C ILE A 350 13.59 -15.90 28.73
N THR A 351 13.06 -17.08 28.47
CA THR A 351 13.82 -18.32 28.43
C THR A 351 13.91 -18.78 26.99
N THR A 352 15.12 -18.87 26.45
CA THR A 352 15.35 -19.28 25.06
C THR A 352 15.36 -20.80 24.93
N ASP A 353 15.02 -21.27 23.75
CA ASP A 353 15.23 -22.65 23.30
C ASP A 353 16.69 -22.89 22.84
N GLY A 354 16.90 -23.92 21.99
CA GLY A 354 18.22 -24.27 21.42
C GLY A 354 18.81 -23.28 20.42
N TYR A 355 18.02 -22.29 19.98
CA TYR A 355 18.39 -21.28 18.97
C TYR A 355 18.17 -19.83 19.46
N GLY A 356 18.56 -19.55 20.69
CA GLY A 356 18.40 -18.21 21.27
C GLY A 356 18.99 -17.04 20.47
N ASN A 357 19.91 -17.33 19.54
CA ASN A 357 20.45 -16.33 18.63
C ASN A 357 19.43 -15.85 17.56
N GLU A 358 18.29 -16.49 17.42
CA GLU A 358 17.21 -16.13 16.52
C GLU A 358 16.17 -15.24 17.21
N THR A 359 16.18 -15.21 18.56
CA THR A 359 15.21 -14.50 19.38
C THR A 359 15.67 -13.08 19.69
N THR A 360 14.81 -12.10 19.33
CA THR A 360 14.92 -10.68 19.71
C THR A 360 13.56 -10.13 20.10
N TRP A 361 13.53 -9.01 20.82
CA TRP A 361 12.29 -8.30 21.11
C TRP A 361 12.50 -6.80 21.06
N GLU A 362 11.38 -6.07 20.90
CA GLU A 362 11.33 -4.63 21.06
C GLU A 362 9.98 -4.17 21.65
N ILE A 363 10.01 -3.01 22.31
CA ILE A 363 8.83 -2.24 22.67
C ILE A 363 8.90 -0.93 21.89
N THR A 364 7.88 -0.68 21.08
CA THR A 364 7.80 0.48 20.20
C THR A 364 6.60 1.35 20.61
N ALA A 365 6.81 2.64 20.75
CA ALA A 365 5.75 3.62 20.97
C ALA A 365 4.95 3.86 19.66
N GLU A 366 3.79 4.49 19.77
CA GLU A 366 2.89 4.79 18.64
C GLU A 366 3.57 5.58 17.50
N ASP A 367 4.51 6.46 17.83
CA ASP A 367 5.28 7.27 16.87
C ASP A 367 6.43 6.48 16.18
N GLY A 368 6.54 5.19 16.44
CA GLY A 368 7.60 4.33 15.93
C GLY A 368 8.92 4.39 16.74
N THR A 369 8.95 5.14 17.85
CA THR A 369 10.14 5.18 18.71
C THR A 369 10.30 3.88 19.47
N VAL A 370 11.45 3.19 19.30
CA VAL A 370 11.80 2.01 20.08
C VAL A 370 12.24 2.47 21.49
N VAL A 371 11.45 2.09 22.50
CA VAL A 371 11.71 2.46 23.91
C VAL A 371 12.43 1.35 24.69
N GLY A 372 12.49 0.15 24.15
CA GLY A 372 13.22 -0.98 24.70
C GLY A 372 13.44 -2.06 23.65
N PHE A 373 14.58 -2.74 23.74
CA PHE A 373 14.89 -3.87 22.87
C PHE A 373 15.90 -4.81 23.53
N GLY A 374 15.94 -6.05 23.11
CA GLY A 374 16.90 -7.04 23.59
C GLY A 374 17.15 -8.18 22.60
N GLY A 375 18.20 -8.94 22.88
CA GLY A 375 18.69 -10.03 22.02
C GLY A 375 19.70 -9.58 20.96
N PRO A 376 20.18 -10.50 20.10
CA PRO A 376 19.96 -11.95 20.19
C PRO A 376 20.65 -12.60 21.41
N TYR A 377 20.16 -13.76 21.85
CA TYR A 377 20.51 -14.38 23.11
C TYR A 377 21.35 -15.67 22.96
N ALA A 378 21.91 -16.12 24.09
CA ALA A 378 22.46 -17.47 24.18
C ALA A 378 21.33 -18.51 24.31
N SER A 379 21.55 -19.71 23.78
CA SER A 379 20.58 -20.79 23.75
C SER A 379 20.39 -21.46 25.12
N ASN A 380 19.15 -21.92 25.40
CA ASN A 380 18.77 -22.61 26.63
C ASN A 380 19.11 -21.86 27.92
N MET A 381 18.89 -20.55 27.93
CA MET A 381 19.16 -19.67 29.07
C MET A 381 17.98 -18.76 29.34
N THR A 382 17.90 -18.31 30.61
CA THR A 382 16.89 -17.31 31.04
C THR A 382 17.54 -15.95 31.18
N PHE A 383 16.87 -14.94 30.66
CA PHE A 383 17.25 -13.53 30.71
C PHE A 383 16.13 -12.73 31.36
N ASN A 384 16.50 -11.78 32.21
CA ASN A 384 15.60 -10.85 32.86
C ASN A 384 16.00 -9.44 32.42
N GLU A 385 15.17 -8.81 31.62
CA GLU A 385 15.42 -7.48 31.08
C GLU A 385 14.30 -6.51 31.45
N THR A 386 14.52 -5.24 31.18
CA THR A 386 13.55 -4.19 31.51
C THR A 386 13.54 -3.12 30.43
N ALA A 387 12.35 -2.55 30.18
CA ALA A 387 12.17 -1.34 29.39
C ALA A 387 11.42 -0.31 30.19
N SER A 388 11.52 0.97 29.82
CA SER A 388 10.78 2.04 30.48
C SER A 388 9.79 2.66 29.51
N VAL A 389 8.50 2.67 29.87
CA VAL A 389 7.41 3.22 29.08
C VAL A 389 6.85 4.48 29.70
N GLY A 390 6.47 5.45 28.87
CA GLY A 390 5.85 6.71 29.30
C GLY A 390 4.41 6.51 29.80
N ALA A 391 3.85 7.55 30.42
CA ALA A 391 2.45 7.60 30.82
C ALA A 391 1.57 8.07 29.66
N THR A 392 0.31 7.60 29.61
CA THR A 392 -0.72 8.00 28.62
C THR A 392 -0.27 7.81 27.16
N GLN A 393 0.35 6.67 26.89
CA GLN A 393 0.86 6.32 25.56
C GLN A 393 0.47 4.89 25.20
N CYS A 394 0.49 4.59 23.93
CA CYS A 394 0.31 3.24 23.42
C CYS A 394 1.60 2.65 22.93
N PHE A 395 1.75 1.36 23.15
CA PHE A 395 2.95 0.60 22.83
C PHE A 395 2.63 -0.73 22.19
N THR A 396 3.55 -1.19 21.36
CA THR A 396 3.59 -2.56 20.85
C THR A 396 4.78 -3.27 21.50
N PHE A 397 4.55 -4.41 22.13
CA PHE A 397 5.60 -5.38 22.40
C PHE A 397 5.65 -6.36 21.23
N SER A 398 6.79 -6.51 20.56
CA SER A 398 7.04 -7.48 19.50
C SER A 398 8.18 -8.41 19.88
N LEU A 399 7.94 -9.70 19.75
CA LEU A 399 8.92 -10.77 19.90
C LEU A 399 9.19 -11.35 18.51
N TYR A 400 10.43 -11.41 18.10
CA TYR A 400 10.86 -11.89 16.79
C TYR A 400 11.63 -13.20 16.88
N ASP A 401 11.41 -14.04 15.90
CA ASP A 401 12.21 -15.21 15.59
C ASP A 401 12.71 -15.10 14.14
N SER A 402 14.03 -15.00 13.96
CA SER A 402 14.61 -14.69 12.65
C SER A 402 14.56 -15.86 11.66
N TYR A 403 14.37 -17.09 12.14
CA TYR A 403 14.18 -18.27 11.28
C TYR A 403 12.70 -18.54 10.99
N GLY A 404 11.81 -18.16 11.90
CA GLY A 404 10.36 -18.25 11.72
C GLY A 404 9.73 -19.57 12.18
N ASP A 405 10.47 -20.43 12.88
CA ASP A 405 9.96 -21.68 13.44
C ASP A 405 9.54 -21.55 14.92
N GLY A 406 9.79 -20.38 15.52
CA GLY A 406 9.42 -20.03 16.88
C GLY A 406 10.33 -20.62 17.95
N MET A 407 9.95 -20.50 19.21
CA MET A 407 10.74 -20.90 20.38
C MET A 407 10.29 -22.26 20.95
N CYS A 408 9.61 -23.08 20.18
CA CYS A 408 9.09 -24.40 20.58
C CYS A 408 8.85 -25.30 19.35
N CYS A 409 8.98 -26.61 19.42
CA CYS A 409 9.25 -27.50 20.56
C CYS A 409 10.37 -28.49 20.20
N SER A 410 10.77 -28.61 18.88
CA SER A 410 11.73 -29.63 18.43
C SER A 410 13.14 -29.40 18.97
N ASN A 411 13.49 -28.16 19.25
CA ASN A 411 14.85 -27.72 19.63
C ASN A 411 14.91 -27.18 21.07
N GLY A 412 13.88 -27.42 21.87
CA GLY A 412 13.74 -26.91 23.21
C GLY A 412 12.38 -26.28 23.44
N VAL A 413 12.15 -25.77 24.63
CA VAL A 413 10.91 -25.07 25.01
C VAL A 413 11.29 -23.73 25.60
N GLY A 414 11.06 -22.66 24.84
CA GLY A 414 11.18 -21.30 25.30
C GLY A 414 9.95 -20.83 26.05
N SER A 415 10.08 -19.71 26.77
CA SER A 415 8.96 -19.00 27.38
C SER A 415 9.26 -17.49 27.43
N VAL A 416 8.22 -16.68 27.40
CA VAL A 416 8.32 -15.23 27.53
C VAL A 416 7.23 -14.74 28.46
N LEU A 417 7.59 -13.87 29.40
CA LEU A 417 6.64 -13.19 30.27
C LEU A 417 6.98 -11.70 30.30
N VAL A 418 6.03 -10.87 29.93
CA VAL A 418 6.15 -9.41 29.93
C VAL A 418 5.10 -8.85 30.89
N GLN A 419 5.56 -8.06 31.88
CA GLN A 419 4.69 -7.52 32.93
C GLN A 419 5.08 -6.08 33.27
N ASP A 420 4.10 -5.31 33.75
CA ASP A 420 4.36 -4.00 34.38
C ASP A 420 4.89 -4.13 35.81
N GLY A 421 5.17 -2.99 36.45
CA GLY A 421 5.69 -2.91 37.83
C GLY A 421 4.71 -3.45 38.89
N SER A 422 3.42 -3.54 38.59
CA SER A 422 2.36 -4.09 39.46
C SER A 422 2.07 -5.55 39.20
N GLY A 423 2.68 -6.14 38.16
CA GLY A 423 2.51 -7.53 37.78
C GLY A 423 1.34 -7.80 36.82
N HIS A 424 0.79 -6.76 36.17
CA HIS A 424 -0.18 -6.99 35.09
C HIS A 424 0.56 -7.56 33.87
N VAL A 425 0.05 -8.69 33.36
CA VAL A 425 0.66 -9.42 32.26
C VAL A 425 0.32 -8.70 30.95
N ILE A 426 1.36 -8.29 30.21
CA ILE A 426 1.26 -7.69 28.88
C ILE A 426 1.31 -8.79 27.83
N PHE A 427 2.25 -9.72 27.96
CA PHE A 427 2.38 -10.85 27.05
C PHE A 427 2.88 -12.07 27.81
N GLU A 428 2.26 -13.21 27.56
CA GLU A 428 2.70 -14.50 28.06
C GLU A 428 2.83 -15.49 26.89
N GLY A 429 4.06 -15.88 26.61
CA GLY A 429 4.42 -16.85 25.61
C GLY A 429 4.63 -18.22 26.22
N ASP A 430 3.76 -19.17 25.86
CA ASP A 430 3.81 -20.56 26.27
C ASP A 430 4.09 -21.49 25.07
N PRO A 431 4.31 -22.80 25.29
CA PRO A 431 4.57 -23.74 24.19
C PRO A 431 3.48 -23.84 23.12
N MET A 432 2.28 -23.30 23.36
CA MET A 432 1.19 -23.35 22.39
C MET A 432 1.21 -22.18 21.42
N ASN A 433 1.58 -20.99 21.90
CA ASN A 433 1.60 -19.77 21.08
C ASN A 433 3.01 -19.40 20.57
N LEU A 434 4.08 -20.01 21.10
CA LEU A 434 5.46 -19.81 20.65
C LEU A 434 5.91 -20.77 19.54
N GLN A 435 5.00 -21.28 18.72
CA GLN A 435 5.30 -22.16 17.59
C GLN A 435 5.09 -21.42 16.26
N ASN A 436 6.02 -21.59 15.32
CA ASN A 436 5.90 -21.15 13.92
C ASN A 436 5.54 -19.66 13.79
N PHE A 437 6.29 -18.78 14.43
CA PHE A 437 6.15 -17.34 14.27
C PHE A 437 7.48 -16.72 13.84
N SER A 438 7.44 -15.71 13.00
CA SER A 438 8.54 -14.77 12.75
C SER A 438 8.40 -13.51 13.58
N GLU A 439 7.16 -13.16 13.96
CA GLU A 439 6.80 -12.07 14.84
C GLU A 439 5.51 -12.41 15.58
N ILE A 440 5.49 -12.16 16.89
CA ILE A 440 4.31 -12.26 17.76
C ILE A 440 4.42 -11.21 18.85
N GLY A 441 3.32 -10.72 19.40
CA GLY A 441 3.39 -9.72 20.43
C GLY A 441 2.03 -9.29 20.98
N ALA A 442 2.01 -8.17 21.66
CA ALA A 442 0.82 -7.59 22.25
C ALA A 442 0.83 -6.06 22.11
N TYR A 443 -0.35 -5.50 21.98
CA TYR A 443 -0.59 -4.07 22.08
C TYR A 443 -1.02 -3.73 23.51
N PHE A 444 -0.52 -2.63 24.06
CA PHE A 444 -0.91 -2.17 25.39
C PHE A 444 -0.87 -0.66 25.50
N SER A 445 -1.68 -0.11 26.42
CA SER A 445 -1.69 1.32 26.73
C SER A 445 -1.40 1.57 28.20
N THR A 446 -0.65 2.65 28.46
CA THR A 446 -0.32 3.10 29.81
C THR A 446 -1.17 4.29 30.20
N GLY A 447 -1.79 4.23 31.38
CA GLY A 447 -2.53 5.35 31.94
C GLY A 447 -3.85 5.71 31.27
N LEU A 448 -4.31 4.88 30.31
CA LEU A 448 -5.64 4.93 29.73
C LEU A 448 -6.43 3.78 30.34
N GLY A 449 -7.19 4.02 31.40
CA GLY A 449 -8.17 3.05 31.91
C GLY A 449 -7.79 2.23 33.13
N THR A 450 -6.72 2.48 33.86
CA THR A 450 -6.63 1.98 35.24
C THR A 450 -7.42 2.90 36.14
N GLY A 451 -8.70 2.75 36.03
CA GLY A 451 -9.65 3.50 36.77
C GLY A 451 -9.59 3.27 38.27
N ASP A 452 -8.70 3.96 38.93
CA ASP A 452 -8.91 4.29 40.32
C ASP A 452 -9.72 5.57 40.50
N ALA A 453 -10.23 6.17 39.36
CA ALA A 453 -11.00 7.39 39.45
C ALA A 453 -12.06 7.51 38.34
N TRP A 454 -13.28 7.27 38.73
CA TRP A 454 -14.47 7.38 37.89
C TRP A 454 -15.23 8.66 38.15
N GLU A 455 -15.77 9.30 37.11
CA GLU A 455 -16.60 10.50 37.23
C GLU A 455 -17.95 10.27 36.55
N CYS A 456 -19.00 10.82 37.15
CA CYS A 456 -20.32 10.83 36.56
C CYS A 456 -20.41 11.90 35.48
N THR A 457 -20.55 11.46 34.24
CA THR A 457 -20.73 12.34 33.08
C THR A 457 -22.17 12.30 32.55
N PRO A 458 -22.59 13.23 31.69
CA PRO A 458 -23.91 13.19 31.06
C PRO A 458 -24.18 11.92 30.23
N PHE A 459 -23.16 11.13 29.95
CA PHE A 459 -23.23 9.90 29.15
C PHE A 459 -23.08 8.62 30.01
N GLY A 460 -22.97 8.73 31.34
CA GLY A 460 -22.74 7.64 32.26
C GLY A 460 -21.44 7.78 33.03
N CYS A 461 -21.06 6.76 33.80
CA CYS A 461 -19.78 6.72 34.50
C CYS A 461 -18.63 6.50 33.52
N ALA A 462 -17.71 7.43 33.49
CA ALA A 462 -16.52 7.37 32.68
C ALA A 462 -15.26 7.33 33.55
N ASP A 463 -14.30 6.53 33.14
CA ASP A 463 -12.97 6.56 33.73
C ASP A 463 -12.24 7.84 33.28
N VAL A 464 -11.77 8.62 34.26
CA VAL A 464 -11.10 9.90 34.02
C VAL A 464 -9.62 9.87 34.43
N GLY A 465 -9.11 8.67 34.73
CA GLY A 465 -7.70 8.44 35.08
C GLY A 465 -7.37 8.76 36.56
N ALA A 466 -6.26 8.18 37.02
CA ALA A 466 -5.85 8.21 38.41
C ALA A 466 -5.81 9.63 39.01
N GLY A 467 -6.60 9.86 40.05
CA GLY A 467 -6.65 11.09 40.83
C GLY A 467 -7.52 12.23 40.28
N ALA A 468 -8.24 12.03 39.17
CA ALA A 468 -9.09 13.05 38.56
C ALA A 468 -10.59 12.84 38.80
N GLY A 469 -11.06 11.63 39.14
CA GLY A 469 -12.46 11.28 39.34
C GLY A 469 -12.89 11.27 40.79
N SER A 470 -14.20 11.33 41.00
CA SER A 470 -14.82 11.35 42.34
C SER A 470 -15.03 9.95 42.91
N TYR A 471 -14.89 8.89 42.12
CA TYR A 471 -15.17 7.50 42.52
C TYR A 471 -13.96 6.59 42.27
N PRO A 472 -13.67 5.65 43.21
CA PRO A 472 -12.55 4.72 43.10
C PRO A 472 -12.83 3.55 42.14
N SER A 473 -14.08 3.34 41.71
CA SER A 473 -14.44 2.30 40.75
C SER A 473 -15.69 2.68 39.94
N GLN A 474 -15.88 2.02 38.78
CA GLN A 474 -17.10 2.15 38.00
C GLN A 474 -18.34 1.78 38.81
N VAL A 475 -18.25 0.74 39.60
CA VAL A 475 -19.38 0.26 40.44
C VAL A 475 -19.75 1.30 41.49
N ASP A 476 -18.78 1.97 42.11
CA ASP A 476 -19.05 3.02 43.06
C ASP A 476 -19.73 4.23 42.41
N CYS A 477 -19.28 4.61 41.21
CA CYS A 477 -19.90 5.65 40.42
C CYS A 477 -21.33 5.29 39.97
N GLU A 478 -21.56 4.07 39.49
CA GLU A 478 -22.85 3.58 39.02
C GLU A 478 -23.84 3.29 40.15
N THR A 479 -23.36 3.12 41.37
CA THR A 479 -24.21 2.82 42.53
C THR A 479 -24.51 4.02 43.41
N ASP A 480 -23.89 5.19 43.16
CA ASP A 480 -24.18 6.41 43.92
C ASP A 480 -25.49 7.06 43.47
N PRO A 481 -26.54 7.00 44.30
CA PRO A 481 -27.85 7.54 43.95
C PRO A 481 -27.92 9.07 43.84
N THR A 482 -26.83 9.77 44.22
CA THR A 482 -26.81 11.24 44.29
C THR A 482 -26.34 11.92 43.01
N THR A 483 -25.74 11.17 42.08
CA THR A 483 -25.01 11.73 40.92
C THR A 483 -25.78 11.72 39.62
N GLY A 484 -26.86 10.97 39.52
CA GLY A 484 -27.58 10.80 38.26
C GLY A 484 -26.94 9.77 37.30
N CYS A 485 -25.77 9.23 37.64
CA CYS A 485 -25.15 8.08 36.94
C CYS A 485 -25.61 6.73 37.49
N TYR A 486 -26.49 6.74 38.47
CA TYR A 486 -27.04 5.54 39.10
C TYR A 486 -27.70 4.63 38.06
N VAL A 487 -27.04 3.53 37.77
CA VAL A 487 -27.62 2.45 36.94
C VAL A 487 -28.43 1.56 37.87
N MET A 488 -29.73 1.60 37.76
CA MET A 488 -30.58 0.66 38.52
C MET A 488 -30.22 -0.79 38.21
N THR A 489 -29.50 -1.44 39.10
CA THR A 489 -29.11 -2.85 38.96
C THR A 489 -30.25 -3.82 39.18
N SER A 490 -31.44 -3.34 39.57
CA SER A 490 -32.67 -4.11 39.62
C SER A 490 -33.79 -3.35 38.95
N ILE A 491 -34.20 -3.75 37.75
CA ILE A 491 -35.50 -3.39 37.20
C ILE A 491 -36.56 -4.10 38.04
N LYS A 492 -37.10 -3.45 39.09
CA LYS A 492 -38.47 -3.71 39.47
C LYS A 492 -39.31 -3.23 38.30
N GLU A 493 -40.04 -4.17 37.66
CA GLU A 493 -41.05 -3.84 36.67
C GLU A 493 -41.93 -2.69 37.19
N ILE A 494 -41.73 -1.49 36.66
CA ILE A 494 -42.75 -0.44 36.72
C ILE A 494 -43.71 -0.83 35.60
N GLU A 495 -44.88 -1.38 35.99
CA GLU A 495 -46.03 -1.45 35.10
C GLU A 495 -46.42 -0.03 34.73
N GLN A 496 -45.86 0.50 33.65
CA GLN A 496 -46.41 1.58 32.88
C GLN A 496 -46.93 0.99 31.56
N ASP A 497 -48.15 1.37 31.18
CA ASP A 497 -48.81 1.05 29.92
C ASP A 497 -47.85 1.24 28.73
N ILE A 498 -47.08 0.21 28.41
CA ILE A 498 -46.24 0.19 27.25
C ILE A 498 -47.05 -0.49 26.14
N ILE A 499 -47.27 0.23 25.05
CA ILE A 499 -47.66 -0.35 23.75
C ILE A 499 -46.85 -1.64 23.55
N PRO A 500 -47.51 -2.80 23.38
CA PRO A 500 -46.77 -4.08 23.34
C PRO A 500 -45.82 -4.11 22.16
N LEU A 501 -44.53 -4.10 22.46
CA LEU A 501 -43.45 -4.21 21.47
C LEU A 501 -43.53 -5.58 20.80
N THR A 502 -44.02 -5.59 19.57
CA THR A 502 -44.20 -6.82 18.81
C THR A 502 -42.81 -7.41 18.46
N THR A 503 -42.60 -8.67 18.82
CA THR A 503 -41.35 -9.36 18.50
C THR A 503 -41.59 -10.30 17.33
N TYR A 504 -40.66 -10.33 16.38
CA TYR A 504 -40.74 -11.14 15.17
C TYR A 504 -39.57 -12.15 15.13
N ASN A 505 -39.80 -13.30 14.50
CA ASN A 505 -38.70 -14.18 14.14
C ASN A 505 -37.95 -13.66 12.91
N VAL A 506 -36.86 -14.29 12.53
CA VAL A 506 -36.03 -13.91 11.37
C VAL A 506 -36.76 -13.98 10.02
N LEU A 507 -37.93 -14.60 9.96
CA LEU A 507 -38.79 -14.68 8.78
C LEU A 507 -39.93 -13.64 8.82
N GLY A 508 -39.87 -12.69 9.76
CA GLY A 508 -40.86 -11.61 9.88
C GLY A 508 -42.22 -12.03 10.50
N LYS A 509 -42.33 -13.23 11.12
CA LYS A 509 -43.55 -13.68 11.77
C LYS A 509 -43.57 -13.25 13.24
N GLU A 510 -44.68 -12.67 13.71
CA GLU A 510 -44.89 -12.28 15.09
C GLU A 510 -44.78 -13.49 16.04
N ILE A 511 -44.07 -13.32 17.16
CA ILE A 511 -43.81 -14.35 18.14
C ILE A 511 -44.24 -13.88 19.53
N LYS A 512 -45.15 -14.62 20.15
CA LYS A 512 -45.66 -14.34 21.50
C LYS A 512 -44.85 -15.02 22.62
N LYS A 513 -43.98 -16.02 22.29
CA LYS A 513 -43.18 -16.74 23.27
C LYS A 513 -41.77 -17.00 22.73
N LEU A 514 -40.75 -16.45 23.41
CA LEU A 514 -39.36 -16.59 23.03
C LEU A 514 -38.81 -17.95 23.46
N ARG A 515 -38.07 -18.64 22.57
CA ARG A 515 -37.32 -19.87 22.86
C ARG A 515 -35.85 -19.52 23.09
N LYS A 516 -35.17 -20.26 23.96
CA LYS A 516 -33.72 -20.11 24.19
C LYS A 516 -32.92 -20.37 22.89
N ASN A 517 -31.78 -19.74 22.76
CA ASN A 517 -30.84 -19.89 21.64
C ASN A 517 -31.48 -19.64 20.27
N THR A 518 -32.48 -18.77 20.19
CA THR A 518 -33.15 -18.42 18.94
C THR A 518 -33.06 -16.93 18.72
N MET A 519 -32.76 -16.54 17.48
CA MET A 519 -32.67 -15.13 17.09
C MET A 519 -34.06 -14.54 16.81
N TYR A 520 -34.27 -13.33 17.28
CA TYR A 520 -35.48 -12.54 17.12
C TYR A 520 -35.21 -11.12 16.68
N ILE A 521 -36.21 -10.42 16.18
CA ILE A 521 -36.16 -9.01 15.80
C ILE A 521 -37.20 -8.23 16.62
N ARG A 522 -36.76 -7.16 17.29
CA ARG A 522 -37.61 -6.22 18.00
C ARG A 522 -37.03 -4.81 17.80
N ASN A 523 -37.87 -3.84 17.43
CA ASN A 523 -37.46 -2.47 17.09
C ASN A 523 -36.33 -2.43 16.06
N ASN A 524 -36.41 -3.23 14.99
CA ASN A 524 -35.39 -3.39 13.96
C ASN A 524 -34.00 -3.87 14.44
N LYS A 525 -33.88 -4.27 15.70
CA LYS A 525 -32.64 -4.84 16.25
C LYS A 525 -32.78 -6.37 16.40
N LYS A 526 -31.73 -7.10 16.05
CA LYS A 526 -31.62 -8.54 16.24
C LYS A 526 -31.13 -8.83 17.66
N PHE A 527 -31.70 -9.84 18.32
CA PHE A 527 -31.22 -10.33 19.62
C PHE A 527 -31.41 -11.85 19.73
N ILE A 528 -30.66 -12.47 20.60
CA ILE A 528 -30.78 -13.91 20.92
C ILE A 528 -31.20 -14.02 22.38
N LYS A 529 -32.21 -14.84 22.64
CA LYS A 529 -32.55 -15.20 24.02
C LYS A 529 -31.68 -16.38 24.44
N PHE A 530 -30.83 -16.15 25.40
CA PHE A 530 -30.01 -17.18 26.06
C PHE A 530 -30.79 -17.97 27.12
#